data_ce8f77f602ad5e970211d69a631f64dc
#
_entry.id   ce8f77f602ad5e970211d69a631f64dc
#
_cell.length_a   1.000
_cell.length_b   1.000
_cell.length_c   1.000
_cell.angle_alpha   90.00
_cell.angle_beta   90.00
_cell.angle_gamma   90.00
#
_symmetry.space_group_name_H-M   'P 1'
#
loop_
_entity.id
_entity.type
_entity.pdbx_description
1 polymer ?
#
loop_
_entity_poly.entity_id
_entity_poly.type
_entity_poly.pdbx_seq_one_letter_code
_entity_poly.pdbx_strand_id
1 'polypeptide(L)'
;MKLKYLNHFKLMNKEPGVKKAGLTGSVTVCLLLMIASWSSCKKDLNLISKDSITDATFWKTGADFKLAANNLYNGLDRFGEEDTESDIAFNVPNSVSNGQLQPAETSGTWSNGYSYIRSANNIMEKGAGTTDGEIKRYVAEAKFFRAWYYWKLLRIYGGVPLITKVLSTDDPELFAPRSSRTETADLILKDLDEAKNDLPAQADLSSPDIGRITKGAALALAARVALFEGTWQKARGGATANKYLDAAVTASQAVISSGVYSLYTGSGAQSYRYLFLEAGDDSKESILDRRYARNIIGHDAPYMYDQDGYNPTRKMVDMYLDKNGLPITAAASVFHGYSTFTSEFQDRDPRMTQTMIIPGTLTNRVFFPVTKVANWPDAPQRNFNTGYILYKYMSEDPVANNSGREGDNSLFDYDRHLIRYAEVLLIYAEAVYEKNGAISDNDLNLSVNKLRDRVNMPHLTNTFVSANALDMRNEIRRERTVELCLEGFRYDDIRRWKTAETELPQDVKGIKITGTDWATRNPYNDPSYAGKVDANGFLIAEKSRKFDPNKDYLQPLPTKEVAFYQASGHTLEQNPGW
;
A
#
# COMPACT_ATOMS: atom_id res chain seq x y z
N MET A 1 -36.19 -7.26 19.92
CA MET A 1 -37.61 -7.62 19.96
C MET A 1 -37.75 -9.10 19.59
N LYS A 2 -38.38 -9.84 20.48
CA LYS A 2 -38.39 -11.30 20.54
C LYS A 2 -39.37 -11.94 19.54
N LEU A 3 -38.95 -13.15 19.11
CA LEU A 3 -39.76 -14.39 19.02
C LEU A 3 -40.81 -14.57 17.91
N LYS A 4 -40.72 -15.73 17.34
CA LYS A 4 -41.59 -16.92 17.26
C LYS A 4 -41.84 -17.39 15.83
N TYR A 5 -41.51 -18.61 15.58
CA TYR A 5 -42.46 -19.64 15.05
C TYR A 5 -41.85 -21.03 15.23
N LEU A 6 -42.47 -21.78 16.10
CA LEU A 6 -42.31 -23.21 16.34
C LEU A 6 -43.69 -23.86 16.06
N ASN A 7 -43.62 -25.10 15.57
CA ASN A 7 -44.62 -26.13 15.57
C ASN A 7 -45.63 -26.22 14.41
N HIS A 8 -45.51 -27.32 13.66
CA HIS A 8 -46.53 -28.41 13.70
C HIS A 8 -46.18 -29.51 12.68
N PHE A 9 -45.81 -30.69 13.12
CA PHE A 9 -46.21 -31.94 12.42
C PHE A 9 -46.51 -33.03 13.45
N LYS A 10 -47.78 -33.40 13.50
CA LYS A 10 -48.35 -34.49 14.30
C LYS A 10 -48.30 -35.80 13.53
N LEU A 11 -47.89 -36.85 14.23
CA LEU A 11 -47.99 -38.26 13.88
C LEU A 11 -49.41 -38.69 13.59
N MET A 12 -49.58 -39.57 12.59
CA MET A 12 -50.68 -40.52 12.53
C MET A 12 -50.14 -41.92 12.19
N ASN A 13 -50.17 -42.82 13.19
CA ASN A 13 -50.09 -44.28 13.03
C ASN A 13 -51.34 -44.81 12.45
N LYS A 14 -51.22 -45.74 11.51
CA LYS A 14 -52.22 -46.87 11.30
C LYS A 14 -51.50 -48.02 10.64
N GLU A 15 -51.45 -49.13 11.36
CA GLU A 15 -51.20 -50.47 10.81
C GLU A 15 -52.44 -51.02 10.10
N PRO A 16 -52.25 -51.95 9.15
CA PRO A 16 -52.98 -53.20 9.22
C PRO A 16 -52.21 -54.46 8.75
N GLY A 17 -52.40 -55.51 9.51
CA GLY A 17 -52.76 -56.86 9.15
C GLY A 17 -51.81 -57.72 8.29
N VAL A 18 -51.05 -58.58 8.98
CA VAL A 18 -50.30 -59.69 8.38
C VAL A 18 -51.23 -60.82 7.93
N LYS A 19 -51.11 -61.24 6.66
CA LYS A 19 -51.52 -62.58 6.21
C LYS A 19 -50.32 -63.39 5.77
N LYS A 20 -50.13 -64.55 6.43
CA LYS A 20 -49.13 -65.56 6.10
C LYS A 20 -49.50 -66.27 4.76
N ALA A 21 -48.52 -66.35 3.87
CA ALA A 21 -48.56 -67.32 2.76
C ALA A 21 -47.13 -67.73 2.41
N GLY A 22 -46.87 -69.00 2.49
CA GLY A 22 -46.05 -69.94 1.77
C GLY A 22 -44.52 -69.63 1.60
N LEU A 23 -43.76 -70.32 2.41
CA LEU A 23 -42.29 -70.30 2.44
C LEU A 23 -41.79 -71.56 1.68
N THR A 24 -41.61 -71.54 0.35
CA THR A 24 -40.75 -72.52 -0.37
C THR A 24 -40.25 -72.07 -1.75
N GLY A 25 -40.71 -70.94 -2.27
CA GLY A 25 -40.24 -70.45 -3.58
C GLY A 25 -39.11 -69.33 -3.52
N SER A 26 -38.84 -68.86 -2.33
CA SER A 26 -38.10 -67.61 -2.15
C SER A 26 -36.54 -67.72 -2.07
N VAL A 27 -36.04 -68.93 -1.75
CA VAL A 27 -34.58 -69.08 -1.52
C VAL A 27 -33.80 -69.17 -2.85
N THR A 28 -34.40 -69.79 -3.89
CA THR A 28 -33.68 -69.92 -5.18
C THR A 28 -33.64 -68.61 -5.97
N VAL A 29 -34.64 -67.74 -5.83
CA VAL A 29 -34.70 -66.44 -6.48
C VAL A 29 -33.72 -65.46 -5.78
N CYS A 30 -33.59 -65.56 -4.47
CA CYS A 30 -32.60 -64.70 -3.73
C CYS A 30 -31.12 -65.09 -4.03
N LEU A 31 -30.86 -66.41 -4.30
CA LEU A 31 -29.50 -66.84 -4.64
C LEU A 31 -29.12 -66.43 -6.07
N LEU A 32 -30.03 -66.40 -7.01
CA LEU A 32 -29.82 -65.90 -8.38
C LEU A 32 -29.67 -64.35 -8.42
N LEU A 33 -30.35 -63.62 -7.56
CA LEU A 33 -30.22 -62.17 -7.41
C LEU A 33 -28.92 -61.77 -6.71
N MET A 34 -28.37 -62.60 -5.80
CA MET A 34 -27.08 -62.36 -5.20
C MET A 34 -25.90 -62.62 -6.14
N ILE A 35 -26.03 -63.54 -7.10
CA ILE A 35 -24.97 -63.78 -8.11
C ILE A 35 -25.00 -62.72 -9.20
N ALA A 36 -26.16 -62.12 -9.50
CA ALA A 36 -26.28 -61.00 -10.44
C ALA A 36 -25.75 -59.67 -9.89
N SER A 37 -25.63 -59.52 -8.56
CA SER A 37 -25.06 -58.30 -7.94
C SER A 37 -23.53 -58.26 -7.90
N TRP A 38 -22.83 -59.33 -8.30
CA TRP A 38 -21.38 -59.35 -8.39
C TRP A 38 -20.82 -58.95 -9.77
N SER A 39 -21.68 -58.69 -10.73
CA SER A 39 -21.30 -57.98 -11.96
C SER A 39 -21.56 -56.47 -11.82
N SER A 40 -21.30 -55.92 -10.64
CA SER A 40 -21.25 -54.47 -10.47
C SER A 40 -20.13 -53.90 -11.30
N CYS A 41 -20.50 -53.17 -12.30
CA CYS A 41 -19.64 -52.36 -13.14
C CYS A 41 -18.48 -51.79 -12.36
N LYS A 42 -17.25 -52.08 -12.75
CA LYS A 42 -16.14 -51.17 -12.58
C LYS A 42 -16.46 -49.91 -13.41
N LYS A 43 -17.43 -49.13 -12.96
CA LYS A 43 -17.51 -47.73 -13.39
C LYS A 43 -16.37 -47.03 -12.71
N ASP A 44 -15.49 -46.47 -13.49
CA ASP A 44 -14.47 -45.55 -13.03
C ASP A 44 -15.07 -44.63 -11.99
N LEU A 45 -14.63 -44.79 -10.73
CA LEU A 45 -14.95 -43.87 -9.64
C LEU A 45 -14.24 -42.50 -9.85
N ASN A 46 -13.47 -42.37 -10.92
CA ASN A 46 -12.84 -41.14 -11.40
C ASN A 46 -13.71 -40.44 -12.47
N LEU A 47 -15.00 -40.38 -12.33
CA LEU A 47 -15.83 -39.46 -13.12
C LEU A 47 -15.51 -38.05 -12.66
N ILE A 48 -14.55 -37.41 -13.35
CA ILE A 48 -14.38 -35.98 -13.30
C ILE A 48 -15.75 -35.37 -13.65
N SER A 49 -16.35 -34.65 -12.72
CA SER A 49 -17.58 -33.92 -12.99
C SER A 49 -17.35 -33.02 -14.22
N LYS A 50 -18.13 -33.23 -15.28
CA LYS A 50 -18.04 -32.43 -16.49
C LYS A 50 -18.50 -30.98 -16.25
N ASP A 51 -19.18 -30.75 -15.14
CA ASP A 51 -19.82 -29.48 -14.77
C ASP A 51 -19.04 -28.74 -13.66
N SER A 52 -17.94 -29.30 -13.16
CA SER A 52 -17.06 -28.64 -12.20
C SER A 52 -15.65 -28.49 -12.76
N ILE A 53 -15.09 -27.28 -12.63
CA ILE A 53 -13.68 -27.01 -12.93
C ILE A 53 -12.85 -27.75 -11.88
N THR A 54 -12.06 -28.74 -12.34
CA THR A 54 -11.11 -29.48 -11.49
C THR A 54 -9.69 -29.11 -11.89
N ASP A 55 -8.74 -29.33 -11.01
CA ASP A 55 -7.32 -29.09 -11.29
C ASP A 55 -6.83 -29.83 -12.55
N ALA A 56 -7.37 -31.03 -12.83
CA ALA A 56 -7.05 -31.82 -14.01
C ALA A 56 -7.62 -31.26 -15.33
N THR A 57 -8.65 -30.46 -15.27
CA THR A 57 -9.33 -29.90 -16.46
C THR A 57 -9.04 -28.44 -16.71
N PHE A 58 -8.54 -27.70 -15.72
CA PHE A 58 -8.28 -26.27 -15.76
C PHE A 58 -7.00 -26.02 -16.59
N TRP A 59 -5.93 -25.88 -16.19
CA TRP A 59 -4.60 -25.48 -16.67
C TRP A 59 -4.22 -25.88 -18.12
N LYS A 60 -5.00 -25.56 -19.15
CA LYS A 60 -4.77 -25.99 -20.55
C LYS A 60 -4.44 -24.87 -21.51
N THR A 61 -4.94 -23.68 -21.27
CA THR A 61 -4.85 -22.57 -22.22
C THR A 61 -4.37 -21.29 -21.52
N GLY A 62 -3.86 -20.33 -22.29
CA GLY A 62 -3.53 -19.00 -21.76
C GLY A 62 -4.70 -18.32 -21.03
N ALA A 63 -5.95 -18.57 -21.48
CA ALA A 63 -7.14 -18.03 -20.82
C ALA A 63 -7.33 -18.60 -19.40
N ASP A 64 -7.03 -19.88 -19.17
CA ASP A 64 -7.08 -20.49 -17.83
C ASP A 64 -6.05 -19.84 -16.90
N PHE A 65 -4.83 -19.65 -17.39
CA PHE A 65 -3.77 -18.97 -16.64
C PHE A 65 -4.11 -17.50 -16.38
N LYS A 66 -4.72 -16.81 -17.35
CA LYS A 66 -5.24 -15.44 -17.15
C LYS A 66 -6.24 -15.38 -16.02
N LEU A 67 -7.21 -16.31 -15.99
CA LEU A 67 -8.23 -16.37 -14.95
C LEU A 67 -7.61 -16.61 -13.57
N ALA A 68 -6.65 -17.52 -13.47
CA ALA A 68 -5.91 -17.75 -12.22
C ALA A 68 -5.10 -16.52 -11.79
N ALA A 69 -4.41 -15.86 -12.72
CA ALA A 69 -3.63 -14.66 -12.45
C ALA A 69 -4.51 -13.48 -12.00
N ASN A 70 -5.75 -13.36 -12.51
CA ASN A 70 -6.68 -12.30 -12.08
C ASN A 70 -6.93 -12.30 -10.57
N ASN A 71 -6.93 -13.47 -9.94
CA ASN A 71 -7.10 -13.55 -8.48
C ASN A 71 -5.99 -12.85 -7.71
N LEU A 72 -4.77 -12.80 -8.24
CA LEU A 72 -3.62 -12.18 -7.57
C LEU A 72 -3.79 -10.65 -7.43
N TYR A 73 -4.50 -10.02 -8.35
CA TYR A 73 -4.77 -8.57 -8.31
C TYR A 73 -5.68 -8.14 -7.15
N ASN A 74 -6.48 -9.07 -6.59
CA ASN A 74 -7.33 -8.76 -5.43
C ASN A 74 -6.53 -8.34 -4.19
N GLY A 75 -5.29 -8.77 -4.09
CA GLY A 75 -4.39 -8.43 -2.99
C GLY A 75 -3.59 -7.13 -3.18
N LEU A 76 -3.80 -6.39 -4.28
CA LEU A 76 -3.27 -5.03 -4.41
C LEU A 76 -3.90 -4.10 -3.38
N ASP A 77 -3.09 -3.17 -2.87
CA ASP A 77 -3.50 -2.28 -1.78
C ASP A 77 -4.61 -1.33 -2.23
N ARG A 78 -5.64 -1.20 -1.40
CA ARG A 78 -6.74 -0.24 -1.56
C ARG A 78 -6.36 1.09 -0.89
N PHE A 79 -7.16 2.13 -1.11
CA PHE A 79 -7.05 3.35 -0.32
C PHE A 79 -7.13 3.04 1.18
N GLY A 80 -6.32 3.72 1.96
CA GLY A 80 -6.24 3.63 3.40
C GLY A 80 -5.68 4.93 3.98
N GLU A 81 -5.57 5.02 5.28
CA GLU A 81 -5.02 6.17 5.97
C GLU A 81 -3.48 6.10 5.98
N GLU A 82 -2.92 6.37 4.82
CA GLU A 82 -1.51 6.21 4.55
C GLU A 82 -0.65 7.16 5.42
N ASP A 83 0.53 6.68 5.82
CA ASP A 83 1.50 7.44 6.62
C ASP A 83 1.05 7.81 8.07
N THR A 84 -0.12 7.34 8.56
CA THR A 84 -0.51 7.53 9.99
C THR A 84 0.38 6.75 10.96
N GLU A 85 1.10 5.75 10.46
CA GLU A 85 2.17 5.05 11.21
C GLU A 85 3.47 5.89 11.32
N SER A 86 3.49 7.13 10.77
CA SER A 86 4.68 7.96 10.69
C SER A 86 4.57 9.29 11.46
N ASP A 87 5.37 10.26 11.08
CA ASP A 87 5.44 11.60 11.65
C ASP A 87 4.72 12.68 10.81
N ILE A 88 4.26 12.35 9.59
CA ILE A 88 3.71 13.33 8.63
C ILE A 88 2.20 13.33 8.50
N ALA A 89 1.49 12.31 8.98
CA ALA A 89 0.04 12.23 8.97
C ALA A 89 -0.49 11.81 10.34
N PHE A 90 -1.72 12.23 10.66
CA PHE A 90 -2.37 11.92 11.91
C PHE A 90 -3.90 11.97 11.75
N ASN A 91 -4.60 11.02 12.36
CA ASN A 91 -6.04 11.02 12.56
C ASN A 91 -6.37 10.74 14.03
N VAL A 92 -5.91 9.60 14.54
CA VAL A 92 -6.02 9.16 15.94
C VAL A 92 -4.67 8.59 16.38
N PRO A 93 -4.41 8.42 17.70
CA PRO A 93 -3.21 7.77 18.17
C PRO A 93 -3.02 6.40 17.52
N ASN A 94 -1.91 6.19 16.83
CA ASN A 94 -1.58 4.95 16.14
C ASN A 94 -0.54 4.18 16.95
N SER A 95 -0.87 2.91 17.30
CA SER A 95 -0.04 2.09 18.19
C SER A 95 1.35 1.79 17.63
N VAL A 96 1.52 1.78 16.31
CA VAL A 96 2.83 1.59 15.65
C VAL A 96 3.69 2.82 15.85
N SER A 97 3.16 4.00 15.54
CA SER A 97 3.93 5.25 15.59
C SER A 97 4.16 5.79 16.99
N ASN A 98 3.36 5.37 17.99
CA ASN A 98 3.51 5.83 19.38
C ASN A 98 4.18 4.82 20.32
N GLY A 99 4.64 3.67 19.80
CA GLY A 99 5.35 2.64 20.55
C GLY A 99 4.48 1.81 21.49
N GLN A 100 3.16 1.74 21.23
CA GLN A 100 2.21 0.96 22.05
C GLN A 100 1.74 -0.32 21.34
N LEU A 101 2.35 -0.68 20.21
CA LEU A 101 2.01 -1.91 19.49
C LEU A 101 2.16 -3.12 20.39
N GLN A 102 1.18 -4.02 20.33
CA GLN A 102 1.22 -5.31 21.01
C GLN A 102 1.16 -6.44 19.99
N PRO A 103 1.79 -7.59 20.24
CA PRO A 103 1.67 -8.75 19.38
C PRO A 103 0.21 -9.20 19.23
N ALA A 104 -0.28 -9.23 18.02
CA ALA A 104 -1.63 -9.73 17.71
C ALA A 104 -1.60 -11.25 17.49
N GLU A 105 -2.72 -11.92 17.75
CA GLU A 105 -2.86 -13.35 17.46
C GLU A 105 -2.72 -13.67 15.98
N THR A 106 -3.30 -12.85 15.13
CA THR A 106 -3.33 -13.00 13.67
C THR A 106 -2.95 -11.70 12.99
N SER A 107 -2.46 -11.80 11.76
CA SER A 107 -2.19 -10.64 10.90
C SER A 107 -2.71 -10.91 9.50
N GLY A 108 -3.54 -10.00 8.99
CA GLY A 108 -3.99 -10.06 7.60
C GLY A 108 -2.83 -9.97 6.60
N THR A 109 -1.80 -9.20 6.89
CA THR A 109 -0.59 -9.12 6.04
C THR A 109 0.11 -10.46 5.95
N TRP A 110 0.22 -11.19 7.07
CA TRP A 110 0.83 -12.51 7.11
C TRP A 110 -0.02 -13.54 6.37
N SER A 111 -1.26 -13.76 6.82
CA SER A 111 -2.14 -14.80 6.28
C SER A 111 -2.49 -14.60 4.81
N ASN A 112 -2.86 -13.39 4.40
CA ASN A 112 -3.14 -13.08 3.00
C ASN A 112 -1.85 -13.17 2.16
N GLY A 113 -0.71 -12.69 2.69
CA GLY A 113 0.59 -12.78 2.03
C GLY A 113 0.91 -14.22 1.61
N TYR A 114 0.87 -15.17 2.56
CA TYR A 114 1.15 -16.58 2.25
C TYR A 114 0.07 -17.25 1.39
N SER A 115 -1.20 -16.85 1.54
CA SER A 115 -2.27 -17.34 0.66
C SER A 115 -2.03 -16.98 -0.81
N TYR A 116 -1.66 -15.73 -1.08
CA TYR A 116 -1.35 -15.28 -2.44
C TYR A 116 -0.01 -15.84 -2.94
N ILE A 117 1.01 -16.01 -2.08
CA ILE A 117 2.25 -16.69 -2.42
C ILE A 117 1.96 -18.13 -2.86
N ARG A 118 1.10 -18.87 -2.14
CA ARG A 118 0.66 -20.20 -2.55
C ARG A 118 -0.04 -20.18 -3.91
N SER A 119 -0.93 -19.21 -4.15
CA SER A 119 -1.62 -19.07 -5.44
C SER A 119 -0.64 -18.78 -6.58
N ALA A 120 0.35 -17.92 -6.35
CA ALA A 120 1.41 -17.63 -7.32
C ALA A 120 2.28 -18.85 -7.59
N ASN A 121 2.70 -19.61 -6.55
CA ASN A 121 3.45 -20.85 -6.71
C ASN A 121 2.68 -21.86 -7.56
N ASN A 122 1.36 -22.01 -7.35
CA ASN A 122 0.54 -22.93 -8.13
C ASN A 122 0.54 -22.58 -9.62
N ILE A 123 0.34 -21.30 -9.97
CA ILE A 123 0.41 -20.83 -11.36
C ILE A 123 1.79 -21.14 -11.96
N MET A 124 2.85 -20.89 -11.23
CA MET A 124 4.22 -21.14 -11.67
C MET A 124 4.51 -22.63 -11.89
N GLU A 125 4.04 -23.50 -10.99
CA GLU A 125 4.20 -24.95 -11.12
C GLU A 125 3.43 -25.50 -12.33
N LYS A 126 2.18 -25.08 -12.51
CA LYS A 126 1.33 -25.51 -13.63
C LYS A 126 1.85 -25.02 -14.98
N GLY A 127 2.49 -23.88 -15.04
CA GLY A 127 3.10 -23.32 -16.26
C GLY A 127 4.57 -23.72 -16.47
N ALA A 128 5.15 -24.55 -15.60
CA ALA A 128 6.55 -24.93 -15.70
C ALA A 128 6.87 -25.63 -17.04
N GLY A 129 7.94 -25.18 -17.70
CA GLY A 129 8.40 -25.78 -18.97
C GLY A 129 7.54 -25.43 -20.20
N THR A 130 6.53 -24.58 -20.07
CA THR A 130 5.71 -24.15 -21.22
C THR A 130 6.52 -23.39 -22.26
N THR A 131 6.19 -23.59 -23.54
CA THR A 131 6.69 -22.78 -24.64
C THR A 131 5.68 -21.74 -25.12
N ASP A 132 4.44 -21.84 -24.65
CA ASP A 132 3.34 -20.92 -24.99
C ASP A 132 3.60 -19.53 -24.40
N GLY A 133 3.61 -18.49 -25.24
CA GLY A 133 3.92 -17.11 -24.87
C GLY A 133 2.85 -16.48 -23.95
N GLU A 134 1.57 -16.84 -24.11
CA GLU A 134 0.53 -16.37 -23.21
C GLU A 134 0.67 -16.98 -21.81
N ILE A 135 0.91 -18.28 -21.72
CA ILE A 135 1.14 -18.93 -20.42
C ILE A 135 2.37 -18.35 -19.74
N LYS A 136 3.49 -18.14 -20.48
CA LYS A 136 4.72 -17.51 -19.94
C LYS A 136 4.41 -16.13 -19.35
N ARG A 137 3.60 -15.32 -20.02
CA ARG A 137 3.19 -14.02 -19.52
C ARG A 137 2.50 -14.13 -18.15
N TYR A 138 1.54 -15.04 -17.97
CA TYR A 138 0.83 -15.18 -16.70
C TYR A 138 1.66 -15.85 -15.60
N VAL A 139 2.61 -16.70 -15.97
CA VAL A 139 3.66 -17.19 -15.06
C VAL A 139 4.55 -16.03 -14.59
N ALA A 140 4.90 -15.11 -15.48
CA ALA A 140 5.68 -13.92 -15.12
C ALA A 140 4.87 -12.96 -14.21
N GLU A 141 3.55 -12.79 -14.45
CA GLU A 141 2.69 -12.07 -13.50
C GLU A 141 2.67 -12.75 -12.13
N ALA A 142 2.61 -14.09 -12.07
CA ALA A 142 2.66 -14.82 -10.82
C ALA A 142 3.99 -14.63 -10.07
N LYS A 143 5.14 -14.60 -10.78
CA LYS A 143 6.43 -14.25 -10.19
C LYS A 143 6.44 -12.84 -9.62
N PHE A 144 5.91 -11.85 -10.37
CA PHE A 144 5.76 -10.49 -9.87
C PHE A 144 4.94 -10.44 -8.58
N PHE A 145 3.80 -11.13 -8.54
CA PHE A 145 2.94 -11.14 -7.35
C PHE A 145 3.56 -11.88 -6.18
N ARG A 146 4.29 -12.98 -6.41
CA ARG A 146 5.06 -13.63 -5.33
C ARG A 146 6.09 -12.65 -4.73
N ALA A 147 6.80 -11.94 -5.57
CA ALA A 147 7.72 -10.88 -5.16
C ALA A 147 7.00 -9.75 -4.40
N TRP A 148 5.84 -9.30 -4.88
CA TRP A 148 5.02 -8.28 -4.22
C TRP A 148 4.60 -8.68 -2.81
N TYR A 149 4.13 -9.92 -2.61
CA TYR A 149 3.70 -10.39 -1.30
C TYR A 149 4.87 -10.63 -0.36
N TYR A 150 5.99 -11.15 -0.84
CA TYR A 150 7.22 -11.23 -0.03
C TYR A 150 7.75 -9.84 0.33
N TRP A 151 7.64 -8.86 -0.56
CA TRP A 151 7.97 -7.47 -0.23
C TRP A 151 7.12 -6.94 0.92
N LYS A 152 5.80 -7.17 0.91
CA LYS A 152 4.90 -6.77 2.00
C LYS A 152 5.30 -7.42 3.34
N LEU A 153 5.73 -8.66 3.33
CA LEU A 153 6.23 -9.36 4.52
C LEU A 153 7.59 -8.84 4.97
N LEU A 154 8.55 -8.67 4.05
CA LEU A 154 9.91 -8.19 4.32
C LEU A 154 9.93 -6.82 5.00
N ARG A 155 9.15 -5.87 4.47
CA ARG A 155 9.13 -4.50 5.00
C ARG A 155 8.60 -4.42 6.44
N ILE A 156 7.72 -5.34 6.83
CA ILE A 156 7.07 -5.34 8.15
C ILE A 156 7.83 -6.23 9.14
N TYR A 157 8.12 -7.47 8.75
CA TYR A 157 8.64 -8.50 9.64
C TYR A 157 10.15 -8.77 9.48
N GLY A 158 10.79 -8.23 8.46
CA GLY A 158 12.15 -8.64 8.09
C GLY A 158 12.18 -9.97 7.36
N GLY A 159 13.14 -10.85 7.70
CA GLY A 159 13.20 -12.20 7.13
C GLY A 159 12.00 -13.05 7.54
N VAL A 160 11.51 -13.89 6.63
CA VAL A 160 10.33 -14.75 6.83
C VAL A 160 10.57 -16.13 6.20
N PRO A 161 9.80 -17.18 6.51
CA PRO A 161 9.88 -18.46 5.82
C PRO A 161 9.69 -18.31 4.31
N LEU A 162 10.61 -18.83 3.51
CA LEU A 162 10.53 -18.76 2.05
C LEU A 162 9.90 -20.04 1.48
N ILE A 163 8.67 -19.93 1.02
CA ILE A 163 7.90 -21.03 0.41
C ILE A 163 7.81 -20.77 -1.09
N THR A 164 8.50 -21.61 -1.88
CA THR A 164 8.63 -21.42 -3.34
C THR A 164 7.93 -22.50 -4.16
N LYS A 165 7.18 -23.40 -3.51
CA LYS A 165 6.33 -24.44 -4.11
C LYS A 165 4.97 -24.52 -3.44
N VAL A 166 4.05 -25.27 -4.01
CA VAL A 166 2.79 -25.61 -3.36
C VAL A 166 3.06 -26.72 -2.34
N LEU A 167 2.81 -26.43 -1.05
CA LEU A 167 3.01 -27.40 0.02
C LEU A 167 1.79 -28.30 0.22
N SER A 168 2.04 -29.60 0.41
CA SER A 168 1.08 -30.58 0.95
C SER A 168 1.16 -30.64 2.47
N THR A 169 0.23 -31.35 3.10
CA THR A 169 0.18 -31.51 4.56
C THR A 169 1.37 -32.26 5.15
N ASP A 170 2.09 -33.02 4.31
CA ASP A 170 3.22 -33.86 4.74
C ASP A 170 4.58 -33.22 4.38
N ASP A 171 4.58 -32.03 3.77
CA ASP A 171 5.83 -31.36 3.39
C ASP A 171 6.53 -30.78 4.62
N PRO A 172 7.82 -31.10 4.85
CA PRO A 172 8.58 -30.59 5.99
C PRO A 172 8.75 -29.06 5.95
N GLU A 173 8.69 -28.44 4.77
CA GLU A 173 8.74 -26.99 4.59
C GLU A 173 7.52 -26.24 5.15
N LEU A 174 6.45 -26.93 5.60
CA LEU A 174 5.38 -26.31 6.38
C LEU A 174 5.92 -25.63 7.65
N PHE A 175 7.02 -26.14 8.17
CA PHE A 175 7.71 -25.60 9.34
C PHE A 175 9.09 -25.05 8.98
N ALA A 176 9.24 -24.52 7.77
CA ALA A 176 10.48 -23.89 7.35
C ALA A 176 10.87 -22.77 8.34
N PRO A 177 12.14 -22.71 8.77
CA PRO A 177 12.59 -21.62 9.64
C PRO A 177 12.52 -20.29 8.89
N ARG A 178 12.62 -19.21 9.63
CA ARG A 178 12.76 -17.88 9.01
C ARG A 178 14.07 -17.82 8.23
N SER A 179 13.96 -17.38 6.98
CA SER A 179 15.12 -16.95 6.21
C SER A 179 15.59 -15.58 6.67
N SER A 180 16.84 -15.27 6.38
CA SER A 180 17.37 -13.93 6.65
C SER A 180 16.64 -12.87 5.81
N ARG A 181 16.76 -11.61 6.23
CA ARG A 181 16.28 -10.45 5.48
C ARG A 181 16.89 -10.40 4.07
N THR A 182 18.19 -10.69 3.97
CA THR A 182 18.95 -10.71 2.71
C THR A 182 18.43 -11.80 1.76
N GLU A 183 18.23 -13.03 2.23
CA GLU A 183 17.68 -14.11 1.42
C GLU A 183 16.27 -13.79 0.92
N THR A 184 15.45 -13.17 1.75
CA THR A 184 14.10 -12.73 1.36
C THR A 184 14.16 -11.67 0.25
N ALA A 185 15.02 -10.67 0.39
CA ALA A 185 15.22 -9.64 -0.63
C ALA A 185 15.78 -10.21 -1.93
N ASP A 186 16.71 -11.16 -1.85
CA ASP A 186 17.31 -11.83 -3.01
C ASP A 186 16.26 -12.64 -3.80
N LEU A 187 15.36 -13.36 -3.11
CA LEU A 187 14.26 -14.06 -3.77
C LEU A 187 13.33 -13.07 -4.50
N ILE A 188 12.97 -11.97 -3.86
CA ILE A 188 12.12 -10.94 -4.46
C ILE A 188 12.77 -10.40 -5.74
N LEU A 189 14.04 -10.00 -5.67
CA LEU A 189 14.75 -9.44 -6.82
C LEU A 189 14.95 -10.47 -7.93
N LYS A 190 15.18 -11.74 -7.59
CA LYS A 190 15.25 -12.85 -8.56
C LYS A 190 13.93 -13.03 -9.31
N ASP A 191 12.80 -13.10 -8.59
CA ASP A 191 11.48 -13.25 -9.20
C ASP A 191 11.17 -12.11 -10.17
N LEU A 192 11.50 -10.87 -9.79
CA LEU A 192 11.28 -9.68 -10.63
C LEU A 192 12.21 -9.65 -11.85
N ASP A 193 13.46 -10.08 -11.69
CA ASP A 193 14.42 -10.17 -12.79
C ASP A 193 14.02 -11.23 -13.81
N GLU A 194 13.49 -12.35 -13.36
CA GLU A 194 12.93 -13.36 -14.25
C GLU A 194 11.61 -12.90 -14.90
N ALA A 195 10.71 -12.29 -14.13
CA ALA A 195 9.40 -11.84 -14.61
C ALA A 195 9.49 -10.81 -15.75
N LYS A 196 10.41 -9.84 -15.66
CA LYS A 196 10.56 -8.76 -16.65
C LYS A 196 10.78 -9.25 -18.08
N ASN A 197 11.25 -10.50 -18.28
CA ASN A 197 11.60 -11.04 -19.59
C ASN A 197 10.36 -11.47 -20.39
N ASP A 198 9.30 -11.93 -19.70
CA ASP A 198 8.07 -12.43 -20.32
C ASP A 198 6.88 -11.47 -20.12
N LEU A 199 7.07 -10.38 -19.38
CA LEU A 199 6.05 -9.34 -19.20
C LEU A 199 6.06 -8.35 -20.38
N PRO A 200 4.88 -7.90 -20.86
CA PRO A 200 4.78 -6.91 -21.92
C PRO A 200 5.29 -5.54 -21.46
N ALA A 201 5.72 -4.71 -22.42
CA ALA A 201 5.85 -3.29 -22.14
C ALA A 201 4.45 -2.65 -21.99
N GLN A 202 4.34 -1.52 -21.30
CA GLN A 202 3.04 -0.86 -21.09
C GLN A 202 2.39 -0.42 -22.41
N ALA A 203 3.20 -0.01 -23.37
CA ALA A 203 2.70 0.38 -24.69
C ALA A 203 2.15 -0.79 -25.53
N ASP A 204 2.50 -2.04 -25.17
CA ASP A 204 2.07 -3.25 -25.86
C ASP A 204 0.80 -3.87 -25.27
N LEU A 205 0.25 -3.27 -24.20
CA LEU A 205 -0.99 -3.77 -23.60
C LEU A 205 -2.20 -3.49 -24.53
N SER A 206 -2.96 -4.54 -24.80
CA SER A 206 -4.27 -4.39 -25.45
C SER A 206 -5.29 -3.74 -24.49
N SER A 207 -6.33 -3.10 -25.03
CA SER A 207 -7.36 -2.43 -24.23
C SER A 207 -7.93 -3.29 -23.08
N PRO A 208 -8.24 -4.60 -23.27
CA PRO A 208 -8.73 -5.45 -22.18
C PRO A 208 -7.69 -5.77 -21.10
N ASP A 209 -6.42 -5.48 -21.36
CA ASP A 209 -5.30 -5.80 -20.45
C ASP A 209 -4.68 -4.55 -19.79
N ILE A 210 -5.21 -3.36 -20.08
CA ILE A 210 -4.79 -2.12 -19.41
C ILE A 210 -4.94 -2.28 -17.90
N GLY A 211 -3.87 -1.94 -17.15
CA GLY A 211 -3.80 -2.12 -15.70
C GLY A 211 -3.16 -3.45 -15.26
N ARG A 212 -2.83 -4.35 -16.19
CA ARG A 212 -2.07 -5.58 -15.85
C ARG A 212 -0.59 -5.28 -15.64
N ILE A 213 0.07 -6.22 -14.95
CA ILE A 213 1.51 -6.11 -14.66
C ILE A 213 2.34 -6.04 -15.93
N THR A 214 3.26 -5.08 -15.96
CA THR A 214 4.15 -4.81 -17.09
C THR A 214 5.62 -5.00 -16.70
N LYS A 215 6.49 -5.06 -17.70
CA LYS A 215 7.94 -5.01 -17.51
C LYS A 215 8.39 -3.80 -16.68
N GLY A 216 7.76 -2.64 -16.90
CA GLY A 216 8.03 -1.43 -16.12
C GLY A 216 7.65 -1.57 -14.65
N ALA A 217 6.53 -2.23 -14.34
CA ALA A 217 6.12 -2.50 -12.97
C ALA A 217 7.12 -3.42 -12.25
N ALA A 218 7.63 -4.47 -12.93
CA ALA A 218 8.63 -5.35 -12.36
C ALA A 218 9.96 -4.63 -12.06
N LEU A 219 10.43 -3.79 -12.99
CA LEU A 219 11.64 -2.98 -12.80
C LEU A 219 11.47 -1.95 -11.68
N ALA A 220 10.33 -1.26 -11.61
CA ALA A 220 10.07 -0.24 -10.60
C ALA A 220 9.93 -0.86 -9.19
N LEU A 221 9.28 -2.02 -9.07
CA LEU A 221 9.25 -2.75 -7.79
C LEU A 221 10.63 -3.25 -7.39
N ALA A 222 11.44 -3.74 -8.34
CA ALA A 222 12.82 -4.13 -8.06
C ALA A 222 13.65 -2.95 -7.55
N ALA A 223 13.49 -1.77 -8.15
CA ALA A 223 14.16 -0.54 -7.70
C ALA A 223 13.72 -0.16 -6.27
N ARG A 224 12.43 -0.22 -5.94
CA ARG A 224 11.88 0.05 -4.60
C ARG A 224 12.46 -0.88 -3.55
N VAL A 225 12.41 -2.20 -3.79
CA VAL A 225 12.92 -3.23 -2.86
C VAL A 225 14.42 -3.07 -2.66
N ALA A 226 15.16 -2.86 -3.74
CA ALA A 226 16.60 -2.71 -3.71
C ALA A 226 17.02 -1.41 -2.98
N LEU A 227 16.35 -0.28 -3.20
CA LEU A 227 16.62 0.95 -2.43
C LEU A 227 16.34 0.74 -0.93
N PHE A 228 15.19 0.12 -0.61
CA PHE A 228 14.82 -0.12 0.78
C PHE A 228 15.89 -0.98 1.48
N GLU A 229 16.24 -2.12 0.90
CA GLU A 229 17.21 -3.02 1.50
C GLU A 229 18.63 -2.42 1.52
N GLY A 230 19.05 -1.76 0.44
CA GLY A 230 20.36 -1.12 0.36
C GLY A 230 20.56 -0.05 1.43
N THR A 231 19.58 0.82 1.63
CA THR A 231 19.62 1.86 2.66
C THR A 231 19.41 1.30 4.07
N TRP A 232 18.59 0.27 4.24
CA TRP A 232 18.45 -0.45 5.52
C TRP A 232 19.79 -1.05 5.96
N GLN A 233 20.48 -1.74 5.06
CA GLN A 233 21.80 -2.32 5.30
C GLN A 233 22.84 -1.23 5.57
N LYS A 234 22.89 -0.18 4.75
CA LYS A 234 23.84 0.91 4.91
C LYS A 234 23.74 1.60 6.27
N ALA A 235 22.52 1.92 6.69
CA ALA A 235 22.27 2.60 7.97
C ALA A 235 22.64 1.73 9.19
N ARG A 236 22.82 0.42 8.99
CA ARG A 236 23.16 -0.57 10.04
C ARG A 236 24.52 -1.23 9.85
N GLY A 237 25.35 -0.73 8.92
CA GLY A 237 26.71 -1.25 8.67
C GLY A 237 26.72 -2.63 7.98
N GLY A 238 25.65 -3.00 7.30
CA GLY A 238 25.55 -4.28 6.60
C GLY A 238 26.43 -4.35 5.35
N ALA A 239 27.11 -5.46 5.15
CA ALA A 239 28.09 -5.66 4.07
C ALA A 239 27.45 -5.69 2.66
N THR A 240 26.15 -5.96 2.55
CA THR A 240 25.44 -6.09 1.27
C THR A 240 24.82 -4.79 0.76
N ALA A 241 25.00 -3.66 1.46
CA ALA A 241 24.40 -2.38 1.11
C ALA A 241 24.62 -1.99 -0.35
N ASN A 242 25.88 -2.03 -0.82
CA ASN A 242 26.20 -1.61 -2.18
C ASN A 242 25.60 -2.53 -3.26
N LYS A 243 25.50 -3.84 -3.00
CA LYS A 243 24.80 -4.80 -3.90
C LYS A 243 23.40 -4.32 -4.23
N TYR A 244 22.65 -3.92 -3.20
CA TYR A 244 21.27 -3.48 -3.37
C TYR A 244 21.18 -2.06 -3.93
N LEU A 245 22.07 -1.15 -3.53
CA LEU A 245 22.12 0.19 -4.12
C LEU A 245 22.43 0.15 -5.61
N ASP A 246 23.34 -0.72 -6.05
CA ASP A 246 23.62 -0.97 -7.47
C ASP A 246 22.38 -1.50 -8.21
N ALA A 247 21.67 -2.44 -7.61
CA ALA A 247 20.44 -2.98 -8.18
C ALA A 247 19.35 -1.88 -8.29
N ALA A 248 19.23 -1.00 -7.29
CA ALA A 248 18.30 0.11 -7.31
C ALA A 248 18.61 1.12 -8.42
N VAL A 249 19.89 1.51 -8.58
CA VAL A 249 20.33 2.39 -9.68
C VAL A 249 20.03 1.73 -11.03
N THR A 250 20.40 0.47 -11.20
CA THR A 250 20.23 -0.26 -12.47
C THR A 250 18.75 -0.36 -12.85
N ALA A 251 17.90 -0.77 -11.93
CA ALA A 251 16.47 -0.97 -12.19
C ALA A 251 15.75 0.36 -12.45
N SER A 252 16.01 1.40 -11.65
CA SER A 252 15.42 2.73 -11.86
C SER A 252 15.90 3.39 -13.15
N GLN A 253 17.19 3.28 -13.47
CA GLN A 253 17.75 3.74 -14.74
C GLN A 253 17.08 3.05 -15.94
N ALA A 254 16.81 1.74 -15.84
CA ALA A 254 16.15 1.01 -16.93
C ALA A 254 14.72 1.53 -17.18
N VAL A 255 13.99 1.87 -16.12
CA VAL A 255 12.65 2.51 -16.27
C VAL A 255 12.78 3.91 -16.90
N ILE A 256 13.70 4.74 -16.41
CA ILE A 256 13.94 6.10 -16.92
C ILE A 256 14.34 6.07 -18.39
N SER A 257 15.28 5.21 -18.75
CA SER A 257 15.82 5.10 -20.11
C SER A 257 14.85 4.46 -21.11
N SER A 258 13.79 3.80 -20.63
CA SER A 258 12.76 3.22 -21.50
C SER A 258 11.98 4.27 -22.30
N GLY A 259 11.88 5.50 -21.78
CA GLY A 259 11.09 6.58 -22.39
C GLY A 259 9.58 6.35 -22.41
N VAL A 260 9.11 5.26 -21.77
CA VAL A 260 7.68 4.89 -21.74
C VAL A 260 6.90 5.79 -20.79
N TYR A 261 7.51 6.18 -19.66
CA TYR A 261 6.88 6.92 -18.57
C TYR A 261 7.30 8.38 -18.56
N SER A 262 6.39 9.25 -18.11
CA SER A 262 6.67 10.68 -17.90
C SER A 262 5.79 11.23 -16.79
N LEU A 263 6.21 12.33 -16.16
CA LEU A 263 5.40 13.01 -15.15
C LEU A 263 4.11 13.55 -15.79
N TYR A 264 3.03 13.51 -15.03
CA TYR A 264 1.74 14.09 -15.44
C TYR A 264 1.80 15.62 -15.37
N THR A 265 1.47 16.25 -16.49
CA THR A 265 1.43 17.72 -16.65
C THR A 265 0.13 18.21 -17.31
N GLY A 266 -0.87 17.33 -17.44
CA GLY A 266 -2.11 17.58 -18.18
C GLY A 266 -3.03 18.65 -17.57
N SER A 267 -2.80 19.05 -16.31
CA SER A 267 -3.60 20.04 -15.59
C SER A 267 -2.82 21.32 -15.26
N GLY A 268 -1.74 21.60 -15.99
CA GLY A 268 -0.91 22.79 -15.80
C GLY A 268 -0.37 22.89 -14.38
N ALA A 269 -0.50 24.05 -13.74
CA ALA A 269 0.02 24.29 -12.37
C ALA A 269 -0.63 23.39 -11.29
N GLN A 270 -1.76 22.76 -11.59
CA GLN A 270 -2.47 21.87 -10.66
C GLN A 270 -2.19 20.37 -10.93
N SER A 271 -1.24 20.06 -11.80
CA SER A 271 -0.98 18.69 -12.25
C SER A 271 -0.62 17.74 -11.11
N TYR A 272 0.07 18.22 -10.07
CA TYR A 272 0.39 17.37 -8.91
C TYR A 272 -0.88 16.86 -8.21
N ARG A 273 -1.89 17.74 -7.99
CA ARG A 273 -3.13 17.32 -7.34
C ARG A 273 -4.01 16.46 -8.25
N TYR A 274 -4.20 16.90 -9.51
CA TYR A 274 -5.10 16.21 -10.44
C TYR A 274 -4.55 14.85 -10.91
N LEU A 275 -3.27 14.56 -10.70
CA LEU A 275 -2.71 13.22 -10.86
C LEU A 275 -3.43 12.19 -9.96
N PHE A 276 -3.90 12.58 -8.78
CA PHE A 276 -4.54 11.70 -7.79
C PHE A 276 -6.06 11.71 -7.86
N LEU A 277 -6.62 12.20 -8.94
CA LEU A 277 -8.04 12.26 -9.24
C LEU A 277 -8.28 11.68 -10.64
N GLU A 278 -9.53 11.68 -11.07
CA GLU A 278 -9.97 11.09 -12.35
C GLU A 278 -9.14 11.54 -13.58
N ALA A 279 -8.60 12.76 -13.55
CA ALA A 279 -7.76 13.27 -14.62
C ALA A 279 -6.36 12.62 -14.70
N GLY A 280 -5.92 11.95 -13.64
CA GLY A 280 -4.65 11.25 -13.56
C GLY A 280 -4.72 9.78 -13.97
N ASP A 281 -5.92 9.24 -14.09
CA ASP A 281 -6.12 7.87 -14.53
C ASP A 281 -5.51 7.65 -15.94
N ASP A 282 -4.92 6.48 -16.15
CA ASP A 282 -4.24 6.12 -17.39
C ASP A 282 -3.10 7.10 -17.82
N SER A 283 -2.64 7.98 -16.92
CA SER A 283 -1.52 8.88 -17.22
C SER A 283 -0.21 8.10 -17.41
N LYS A 284 0.72 8.66 -18.18
CA LYS A 284 2.06 8.09 -18.35
C LYS A 284 2.90 8.11 -17.06
N GLU A 285 2.43 8.73 -15.99
CA GLU A 285 3.10 8.68 -14.69
C GLU A 285 2.76 7.41 -13.94
N SER A 286 1.59 6.80 -14.18
CA SER A 286 1.21 5.53 -13.59
C SER A 286 2.01 4.37 -14.17
N ILE A 287 2.61 3.56 -13.29
CA ILE A 287 3.31 2.32 -13.63
C ILE A 287 2.51 1.10 -13.17
N LEU A 288 1.88 1.19 -12.00
CA LEU A 288 0.97 0.18 -11.46
C LEU A 288 -0.08 0.86 -10.59
N ASP A 289 -1.35 0.60 -10.91
CA ASP A 289 -2.50 1.11 -10.17
C ASP A 289 -3.34 -0.02 -9.56
N ARG A 290 -3.97 0.29 -8.44
CA ARG A 290 -5.22 -0.35 -8.07
C ARG A 290 -6.32 0.37 -8.83
N ARG A 291 -6.87 -0.29 -9.84
CA ARG A 291 -7.89 0.29 -10.70
C ARG A 291 -9.28 0.23 -10.06
N TYR A 292 -10.05 1.28 -10.32
CA TYR A 292 -11.43 1.39 -9.92
C TYR A 292 -12.33 1.73 -11.13
N ALA A 293 -13.61 1.46 -11.00
CA ALA A 293 -14.58 1.77 -12.05
C ALA A 293 -15.96 1.96 -11.40
N ARG A 294 -16.61 3.06 -11.73
CA ARG A 294 -17.92 3.44 -11.16
C ARG A 294 -18.96 2.33 -11.33
N ASN A 295 -19.71 2.05 -10.28
CA ASN A 295 -20.74 1.02 -10.22
C ASN A 295 -20.25 -0.44 -10.42
N ILE A 296 -18.93 -0.65 -10.49
CA ILE A 296 -18.31 -1.99 -10.56
C ILE A 296 -17.50 -2.24 -9.30
N ILE A 297 -16.48 -1.44 -9.11
CA ILE A 297 -15.63 -1.42 -7.92
C ILE A 297 -15.15 0.01 -7.70
N GLY A 298 -15.77 0.73 -6.79
CA GLY A 298 -15.39 2.08 -6.41
C GLY A 298 -14.75 2.11 -5.03
N HIS A 299 -14.58 3.32 -4.51
CA HIS A 299 -14.07 3.58 -3.17
C HIS A 299 -14.72 4.81 -2.56
N ASP A 300 -14.49 5.01 -1.28
CA ASP A 300 -14.98 6.13 -0.47
C ASP A 300 -13.85 7.00 0.11
N ALA A 301 -12.67 6.96 -0.50
CA ALA A 301 -11.47 7.62 0.04
C ALA A 301 -11.68 9.10 0.40
N PRO A 302 -12.30 9.97 -0.44
CA PRO A 302 -12.53 11.36 -0.06
C PRO A 302 -13.38 11.49 1.19
N TYR A 303 -14.37 10.60 1.32
CA TYR A 303 -15.26 10.55 2.47
C TYR A 303 -14.52 10.14 3.74
N MET A 304 -13.78 9.01 3.67
CA MET A 304 -12.96 8.49 4.75
C MET A 304 -11.98 9.57 5.26
N TYR A 305 -11.26 10.22 4.37
CA TYR A 305 -10.27 11.23 4.75
C TYR A 305 -10.87 12.47 5.39
N ASP A 306 -12.07 12.92 4.95
CA ASP A 306 -12.73 14.07 5.53
C ASP A 306 -13.40 13.75 6.88
N GLN A 307 -14.03 12.56 7.01
CA GLN A 307 -14.74 12.14 8.23
C GLN A 307 -13.81 11.78 9.37
N ASP A 308 -12.78 10.99 9.07
CA ASP A 308 -11.92 10.43 10.10
C ASP A 308 -10.83 11.41 10.54
N GLY A 309 -10.79 12.61 9.91
CA GLY A 309 -9.85 13.65 10.28
C GLY A 309 -8.41 13.27 9.95
N TYR A 310 -8.22 12.60 8.82
CA TYR A 310 -6.91 12.27 8.28
C TYR A 310 -6.19 13.53 7.80
N ASN A 311 -5.25 14.00 8.58
CA ASN A 311 -4.66 15.32 8.41
C ASN A 311 -3.13 15.26 8.33
N PRO A 312 -2.52 16.12 7.49
CA PRO A 312 -1.09 16.38 7.57
C PRO A 312 -0.69 16.94 8.94
N THR A 313 0.51 16.61 9.39
CA THR A 313 1.07 17.14 10.63
C THR A 313 1.88 18.41 10.37
N ARG A 314 2.25 19.12 11.43
CA ARG A 314 3.22 20.20 11.38
C ARG A 314 4.54 19.77 10.75
N LYS A 315 4.99 18.54 11.03
CA LYS A 315 6.23 17.99 10.44
C LYS A 315 6.13 17.96 8.91
N MET A 316 5.01 17.54 8.34
CA MET A 316 4.79 17.57 6.89
C MET A 316 4.84 19.00 6.34
N VAL A 317 4.14 19.91 6.99
CA VAL A 317 4.09 21.33 6.59
C VAL A 317 5.46 21.98 6.58
N ASP A 318 6.33 21.66 7.55
CA ASP A 318 7.69 22.18 7.63
C ASP A 318 8.62 21.59 6.54
N MET A 319 8.26 20.45 5.95
CA MET A 319 9.05 19.86 4.85
C MET A 319 8.93 20.66 3.54
N TYR A 320 7.81 21.36 3.30
CA TYR A 320 7.68 22.20 2.12
C TYR A 320 8.67 23.37 2.17
N LEU A 321 9.36 23.58 1.06
CA LEU A 321 10.32 24.69 0.90
C LEU A 321 9.58 26.03 0.69
N ASP A 322 10.29 27.14 0.82
CA ASP A 322 9.82 28.41 0.29
C ASP A 322 9.96 28.44 -1.25
N LYS A 323 9.42 29.48 -1.89
CA LYS A 323 9.46 29.63 -3.36
C LYS A 323 10.87 29.70 -3.95
N ASN A 324 11.89 30.02 -3.13
CA ASN A 324 13.29 30.07 -3.55
C ASN A 324 13.99 28.70 -3.37
N GLY A 325 13.28 27.68 -2.96
CA GLY A 325 13.81 26.33 -2.75
C GLY A 325 14.54 26.16 -1.43
N LEU A 326 14.35 27.05 -0.46
CA LEU A 326 14.99 27.00 0.86
C LEU A 326 14.06 26.43 1.93
N PRO A 327 14.60 25.67 2.91
CA PRO A 327 13.87 25.34 4.13
C PRO A 327 13.40 26.60 4.85
N ILE A 328 12.21 26.58 5.46
CA ILE A 328 11.64 27.75 6.17
C ILE A 328 12.52 28.23 7.35
N THR A 329 13.42 27.39 7.84
CA THR A 329 14.38 27.70 8.90
C THR A 329 15.71 28.28 8.39
N ALA A 330 15.93 28.31 7.07
CA ALA A 330 17.14 28.88 6.50
C ALA A 330 17.16 30.41 6.67
N ALA A 331 18.32 30.98 6.96
CA ALA A 331 18.44 32.41 7.20
C ALA A 331 18.01 33.29 6.01
N ALA A 332 18.15 32.78 4.78
CA ALA A 332 17.74 33.47 3.55
C ALA A 332 16.31 33.11 3.10
N SER A 333 15.54 32.36 3.90
CA SER A 333 14.17 32.00 3.57
C SER A 333 13.26 33.22 3.56
N VAL A 334 12.35 33.24 2.58
CA VAL A 334 11.29 34.24 2.47
C VAL A 334 9.98 33.82 3.18
N PHE A 335 10.06 32.91 4.13
CA PHE A 335 8.91 32.42 4.88
C PHE A 335 8.16 33.54 5.62
N HIS A 336 6.85 33.64 5.44
CA HIS A 336 6.02 34.74 5.99
C HIS A 336 5.57 34.56 7.44
N GLY A 337 6.01 33.48 8.11
CA GLY A 337 5.62 33.21 9.50
C GLY A 337 4.17 32.74 9.63
N TYR A 338 3.53 33.07 10.78
CA TYR A 338 2.26 32.47 11.20
C TYR A 338 1.19 33.49 11.63
N SER A 339 1.41 34.78 11.40
CA SER A 339 0.56 35.84 11.98
C SER A 339 -0.89 35.77 11.56
N THR A 340 -1.16 35.44 10.29
CA THR A 340 -2.50 35.30 9.73
C THR A 340 -2.82 33.87 9.36
N PHE A 341 -4.09 33.55 9.09
CA PHE A 341 -4.54 32.23 8.64
C PHE A 341 -3.81 31.71 7.41
N THR A 342 -3.34 32.61 6.55
CA THR A 342 -2.75 32.25 5.25
C THR A 342 -1.25 32.48 5.17
N SER A 343 -0.63 33.19 6.13
CA SER A 343 0.77 33.59 6.00
C SER A 343 1.74 32.40 5.84
N GLU A 344 1.50 31.29 6.55
CA GLU A 344 2.37 30.10 6.44
C GLU A 344 2.24 29.37 5.09
N PHE A 345 1.22 29.66 4.28
CA PHE A 345 1.01 29.08 2.96
C PHE A 345 1.55 29.97 1.82
N GLN A 346 1.93 31.20 2.12
CA GLN A 346 2.40 32.17 1.12
C GLN A 346 3.83 31.88 0.71
N ASP A 347 4.10 32.00 -0.59
CA ASP A 347 5.45 31.84 -1.18
C ASP A 347 6.13 30.52 -0.79
N ARG A 348 5.36 29.43 -0.81
CA ARG A 348 5.82 28.06 -0.53
C ARG A 348 5.79 27.19 -1.78
N ASP A 349 6.40 26.02 -1.69
CA ASP A 349 6.31 24.97 -2.70
C ASP A 349 4.84 24.76 -3.11
N PRO A 350 4.48 24.86 -4.40
CA PRO A 350 3.09 24.74 -4.85
C PRO A 350 2.41 23.43 -4.50
N ARG A 351 3.17 22.35 -4.23
CA ARG A 351 2.60 21.07 -3.77
C ARG A 351 1.94 21.17 -2.41
N MET A 352 2.36 22.12 -1.56
CA MET A 352 1.74 22.36 -0.27
C MET A 352 0.24 22.68 -0.40
N THR A 353 -0.10 23.61 -1.29
CA THR A 353 -1.48 24.05 -1.52
C THR A 353 -2.31 23.08 -2.35
N GLN A 354 -1.65 22.12 -3.00
CA GLN A 354 -2.25 20.99 -3.71
C GLN A 354 -2.47 19.77 -2.80
N THR A 355 -1.75 19.72 -1.68
CA THR A 355 -1.92 18.66 -0.64
C THR A 355 -2.91 19.08 0.44
N MET A 356 -2.94 20.37 0.80
CA MET A 356 -3.76 20.93 1.89
C MET A 356 -4.62 22.08 1.42
N ILE A 357 -5.81 22.21 2.00
CA ILE A 357 -6.70 23.34 1.77
C ILE A 357 -6.11 24.58 2.46
N ILE A 358 -6.04 25.69 1.72
CA ILE A 358 -5.70 26.99 2.29
C ILE A 358 -6.94 27.60 2.94
N PRO A 359 -6.84 28.19 4.17
CA PRO A 359 -7.94 28.92 4.78
C PRO A 359 -8.53 29.99 3.84
N GLY A 360 -9.86 30.05 3.75
CA GLY A 360 -10.55 30.97 2.87
C GLY A 360 -10.68 30.55 1.41
N THR A 361 -10.07 29.42 1.01
CA THR A 361 -10.24 28.86 -0.35
C THR A 361 -11.59 28.14 -0.47
N LEU A 362 -12.31 28.39 -1.55
CA LEU A 362 -13.54 27.66 -1.87
C LEU A 362 -13.20 26.27 -2.41
N THR A 363 -13.66 25.23 -1.73
CA THR A 363 -13.48 23.83 -2.15
C THR A 363 -14.80 23.08 -2.10
N ASN A 364 -14.99 22.12 -2.98
CA ASN A 364 -16.05 21.13 -2.82
C ASN A 364 -15.61 20.14 -1.75
N ARG A 365 -16.41 19.99 -0.70
CA ARG A 365 -16.23 18.96 0.32
C ARG A 365 -17.33 17.93 0.19
N VAL A 366 -16.97 16.67 0.40
CA VAL A 366 -17.82 15.49 0.19
C VAL A 366 -19.15 15.53 0.96
N PHE A 367 -19.18 16.24 2.09
CA PHE A 367 -20.34 16.25 3.00
C PHE A 367 -21.38 17.33 2.77
N PHE A 368 -21.11 18.27 1.91
CA PHE A 368 -22.02 19.36 1.70
C PHE A 368 -22.58 19.26 0.29
N PRO A 369 -23.87 18.87 0.13
CA PRO A 369 -24.49 18.95 -1.16
C PRO A 369 -24.39 20.38 -1.64
N VAL A 370 -23.85 20.54 -2.82
CA VAL A 370 -23.80 21.80 -3.55
C VAL A 370 -22.75 22.79 -3.06
N THR A 371 -21.67 22.81 -3.79
CA THR A 371 -20.89 24.00 -4.00
C THR A 371 -20.47 24.75 -2.75
N LYS A 372 -19.26 24.60 -2.38
CA LYS A 372 -18.57 25.65 -1.67
C LYS A 372 -18.71 25.58 -0.18
N VAL A 373 -17.85 24.87 0.42
CA VAL A 373 -17.53 25.42 1.69
C VAL A 373 -16.10 25.66 1.77
N ALA A 374 -15.86 26.92 1.68
CA ALA A 374 -14.72 27.25 2.38
C ALA A 374 -14.97 28.33 3.31
N ASN A 375 -15.44 28.10 4.38
CA ASN A 375 -15.17 28.98 5.49
C ASN A 375 -14.34 28.23 6.54
N TRP A 376 -13.29 27.54 6.08
CA TRP A 376 -12.24 27.27 7.01
C TRP A 376 -11.49 28.61 7.25
N PRO A 377 -11.41 29.12 8.48
CA PRO A 377 -11.66 28.44 9.75
C PRO A 377 -13.10 28.46 10.29
N ASP A 378 -14.08 29.02 9.60
CA ASP A 378 -15.43 29.27 10.13
C ASP A 378 -16.40 28.08 9.97
N ALA A 379 -16.07 27.06 9.18
CA ALA A 379 -16.90 25.87 9.05
C ALA A 379 -16.89 25.04 10.33
N PRO A 380 -18.02 24.42 10.73
CA PRO A 380 -18.03 23.49 11.83
C PRO A 380 -17.08 22.34 11.51
N GLN A 381 -16.04 22.23 12.31
CA GLN A 381 -14.95 21.30 12.06
C GLN A 381 -15.26 19.98 12.76
N ARG A 382 -15.31 18.92 11.97
CA ARG A 382 -15.20 17.57 12.51
C ARG A 382 -13.70 17.27 12.62
N ASN A 383 -13.25 16.72 13.69
CA ASN A 383 -11.96 16.01 13.91
C ASN A 383 -10.67 16.57 13.28
N PHE A 384 -10.49 17.90 13.19
CA PHE A 384 -9.21 18.46 12.72
C PHE A 384 -8.16 18.46 13.82
N ASN A 385 -7.64 17.29 14.13
CA ASN A 385 -6.73 17.11 15.25
C ASN A 385 -5.43 17.93 15.11
N THR A 386 -4.98 18.19 13.87
CA THR A 386 -3.79 19.00 13.60
C THR A 386 -4.11 20.43 13.16
N GLY A 387 -5.38 20.71 12.83
CA GLY A 387 -5.81 21.99 12.25
C GLY A 387 -5.51 22.14 10.75
N TYR A 388 -4.79 21.24 10.12
CA TYR A 388 -4.64 21.19 8.66
C TYR A 388 -5.70 20.31 8.04
N ILE A 389 -6.11 20.58 6.79
CA ILE A 389 -7.14 19.84 6.08
C ILE A 389 -6.55 19.28 4.79
N LEU A 390 -6.72 17.99 4.56
CA LEU A 390 -6.27 17.32 3.35
C LEU A 390 -7.03 17.80 2.11
N TYR A 391 -6.33 17.91 0.97
CA TYR A 391 -6.90 18.28 -0.32
C TYR A 391 -6.52 17.32 -1.45
N LYS A 392 -5.39 16.63 -1.33
CA LYS A 392 -4.75 15.81 -2.39
C LYS A 392 -5.71 14.82 -3.07
N TYR A 393 -6.57 14.17 -2.31
CA TYR A 393 -7.49 13.13 -2.79
C TYR A 393 -8.96 13.57 -2.82
N MET A 394 -9.25 14.87 -2.62
CA MET A 394 -10.61 15.37 -2.62
C MET A 394 -11.09 15.59 -4.04
N SER A 395 -11.89 14.64 -4.56
CA SER A 395 -12.48 14.72 -5.89
C SER A 395 -13.48 15.88 -6.00
N GLU A 396 -13.55 16.46 -7.18
CA GLU A 396 -14.50 17.52 -7.56
C GLU A 396 -15.68 16.95 -8.37
N ASP A 397 -15.77 15.63 -8.52
CA ASP A 397 -16.86 15.00 -9.26
C ASP A 397 -18.21 15.32 -8.62
N PRO A 398 -19.09 16.08 -9.30
CA PRO A 398 -20.36 16.48 -8.75
C PRO A 398 -21.34 15.31 -8.56
N VAL A 399 -21.20 14.25 -9.31
CA VAL A 399 -22.07 13.06 -9.19
C VAL A 399 -21.77 12.32 -7.90
N ALA A 400 -20.48 12.05 -7.65
CA ALA A 400 -20.04 11.38 -6.44
C ALA A 400 -20.30 12.26 -5.20
N ASN A 401 -19.98 13.55 -5.26
CA ASN A 401 -20.15 14.48 -4.14
C ASN A 401 -21.61 14.77 -3.77
N ASN A 402 -22.56 14.68 -4.73
CA ASN A 402 -23.97 14.98 -4.49
C ASN A 402 -24.83 13.77 -4.10
N SER A 403 -24.26 12.58 -4.06
CA SER A 403 -25.02 11.36 -3.76
C SER A 403 -25.60 11.32 -2.35
N GLY A 404 -25.04 12.08 -1.42
CA GLY A 404 -25.49 12.15 -0.02
C GLY A 404 -25.44 10.79 0.71
N ARG A 405 -24.77 9.79 0.16
CA ARG A 405 -24.72 8.44 0.69
C ARG A 405 -23.40 8.21 1.39
N GLU A 406 -23.45 8.24 2.69
CA GLU A 406 -22.42 7.73 3.57
C GLU A 406 -22.11 6.28 3.25
N GLY A 407 -20.83 5.95 2.93
CA GLY A 407 -20.38 4.57 2.77
C GLY A 407 -20.77 3.88 1.44
N ASP A 408 -21.17 4.63 0.43
CA ASP A 408 -21.34 4.07 -0.92
C ASP A 408 -19.98 4.00 -1.65
N ASN A 409 -19.28 2.87 -1.47
CA ASN A 409 -17.97 2.59 -2.06
C ASN A 409 -17.99 2.44 -3.58
N SER A 410 -19.08 2.76 -4.26
CA SER A 410 -19.20 2.67 -5.72
C SER A 410 -19.06 4.01 -6.44
N LEU A 411 -18.95 5.12 -5.70
CA LEU A 411 -19.15 6.46 -6.25
C LEU A 411 -17.87 7.10 -6.80
N PHE A 412 -16.75 6.95 -6.08
CA PHE A 412 -15.47 7.46 -6.56
C PHE A 412 -14.73 6.34 -7.29
N ASP A 413 -14.17 6.65 -8.44
CA ASP A 413 -13.60 5.68 -9.37
C ASP A 413 -12.21 6.06 -9.90
N TYR A 414 -11.59 7.12 -9.39
CA TYR A 414 -10.20 7.40 -9.71
C TYR A 414 -9.26 6.34 -9.12
N ASP A 415 -8.20 6.04 -9.87
CA ASP A 415 -7.28 4.96 -9.55
C ASP A 415 -6.34 5.31 -8.38
N ARG A 416 -5.96 4.30 -7.60
CA ARG A 416 -4.89 4.45 -6.63
C ARG A 416 -3.55 4.07 -7.26
N HIS A 417 -2.65 5.04 -7.38
CA HIS A 417 -1.29 4.79 -7.82
C HIS A 417 -0.51 3.99 -6.76
N LEU A 418 -0.06 2.79 -7.10
CA LEU A 418 0.76 1.93 -6.25
C LEU A 418 2.25 2.08 -6.56
N ILE A 419 2.56 2.30 -7.83
CA ILE A 419 3.90 2.63 -8.32
C ILE A 419 3.76 3.70 -9.39
N ARG A 420 4.44 4.83 -9.22
CA ARG A 420 4.43 5.93 -10.19
C ARG A 420 5.84 6.40 -10.55
N TYR A 421 5.98 7.02 -11.71
CA TYR A 421 7.28 7.41 -12.28
C TYR A 421 8.07 8.37 -11.38
N ALA A 422 7.40 9.27 -10.66
CA ALA A 422 8.05 10.16 -9.70
C ALA A 422 8.81 9.41 -8.61
N GLU A 423 8.27 8.29 -8.11
CA GLU A 423 8.97 7.43 -7.16
C GLU A 423 10.25 6.86 -7.76
N VAL A 424 10.21 6.41 -9.02
CA VAL A 424 11.39 5.85 -9.71
C VAL A 424 12.51 6.90 -9.85
N LEU A 425 12.14 8.15 -10.16
CA LEU A 425 13.09 9.27 -10.22
C LEU A 425 13.76 9.50 -8.86
N LEU A 426 12.99 9.45 -7.79
CA LEU A 426 13.49 9.64 -6.42
C LEU A 426 14.33 8.45 -5.93
N ILE A 427 13.95 7.22 -6.31
CA ILE A 427 14.77 6.02 -6.05
C ILE A 427 16.15 6.17 -6.73
N TYR A 428 16.17 6.60 -7.98
CA TYR A 428 17.41 6.82 -8.71
C TYR A 428 18.33 7.83 -7.99
N ALA A 429 17.80 9.02 -7.69
CA ALA A 429 18.57 10.07 -7.02
C ALA A 429 19.14 9.61 -5.68
N GLU A 430 18.29 8.99 -4.84
CA GLU A 430 18.72 8.54 -3.52
C GLU A 430 19.72 7.39 -3.62
N ALA A 431 19.50 6.40 -4.49
CA ALA A 431 20.40 5.27 -4.67
C ALA A 431 21.80 5.71 -5.17
N VAL A 432 21.85 6.62 -6.15
CA VAL A 432 23.11 7.21 -6.65
C VAL A 432 23.85 7.92 -5.52
N TYR A 433 23.14 8.78 -4.77
CA TYR A 433 23.75 9.51 -3.66
C TYR A 433 24.22 8.55 -2.55
N GLU A 434 23.38 7.63 -2.13
CA GLU A 434 23.72 6.72 -1.03
C GLU A 434 24.85 5.74 -1.42
N LYS A 435 24.94 5.35 -2.67
CA LYS A 435 26.05 4.52 -3.17
C LYS A 435 27.37 5.26 -3.17
N ASN A 436 27.40 6.48 -3.72
CA ASN A 436 28.63 7.20 -4.04
C ASN A 436 29.03 8.25 -2.97
N GLY A 437 28.12 8.61 -2.04
CA GLY A 437 28.29 9.73 -1.13
C GLY A 437 28.14 11.10 -1.81
N ALA A 438 27.82 11.14 -3.10
CA ALA A 438 27.61 12.32 -3.93
C ALA A 438 26.67 12.02 -5.08
N ILE A 439 26.09 13.07 -5.67
CA ILE A 439 25.27 13.00 -6.89
C ILE A 439 25.65 14.16 -7.81
N SER A 440 25.75 13.91 -9.11
CA SER A 440 26.03 14.97 -10.09
C SER A 440 24.79 15.82 -10.39
N ASP A 441 25.01 17.07 -10.84
CA ASP A 441 23.90 17.92 -11.32
C ASP A 441 23.18 17.30 -12.54
N ASN A 442 23.87 16.50 -13.35
CA ASN A 442 23.22 15.74 -14.43
C ASN A 442 22.27 14.68 -13.88
N ASP A 443 22.64 13.94 -12.85
CA ASP A 443 21.76 12.96 -12.21
C ASP A 443 20.57 13.65 -11.52
N LEU A 444 20.80 14.80 -10.89
CA LEU A 444 19.73 15.64 -10.33
C LEU A 444 18.75 16.11 -11.43
N ASN A 445 19.25 16.51 -12.60
CA ASN A 445 18.41 16.91 -13.74
C ASN A 445 17.64 15.74 -14.36
N LEU A 446 18.18 14.54 -14.30
CA LEU A 446 17.47 13.32 -14.72
C LEU A 446 16.37 12.89 -13.75
N SER A 447 16.38 13.38 -12.52
CA SER A 447 15.54 12.88 -11.42
C SER A 447 14.83 14.00 -10.66
N VAL A 448 15.38 14.49 -9.56
CA VAL A 448 14.77 15.47 -8.65
C VAL A 448 14.30 16.73 -9.39
N ASN A 449 15.09 17.25 -10.30
CA ASN A 449 14.76 18.51 -10.99
C ASN A 449 13.57 18.38 -11.95
N LYS A 450 13.27 17.18 -12.48
CA LYS A 450 12.02 16.96 -13.23
C LYS A 450 10.77 17.15 -12.35
N LEU A 451 10.84 16.74 -11.09
CA LEU A 451 9.74 16.96 -10.15
C LEU A 451 9.56 18.43 -9.81
N ARG A 452 10.68 19.15 -9.63
CA ARG A 452 10.70 20.59 -9.38
C ARG A 452 10.19 21.38 -10.59
N ASP A 453 10.58 20.99 -11.81
CA ASP A 453 10.09 21.57 -13.08
C ASP A 453 8.56 21.50 -13.18
N ARG A 454 7.95 20.34 -12.84
CA ARG A 454 6.49 20.17 -12.89
C ARG A 454 5.72 21.22 -12.08
N VAL A 455 6.30 21.69 -10.98
CA VAL A 455 5.68 22.65 -10.06
C VAL A 455 6.39 24.01 -10.05
N ASN A 456 7.26 24.25 -11.00
CA ASN A 456 8.01 25.50 -11.14
C ASN A 456 8.83 25.90 -9.89
N MET A 457 9.46 24.92 -9.24
CA MET A 457 10.39 25.13 -8.13
C MET A 457 11.83 25.25 -8.64
N PRO A 458 12.72 26.03 -7.97
CA PRO A 458 14.13 26.12 -8.33
C PRO A 458 14.82 24.75 -8.31
N HIS A 459 15.74 24.55 -9.27
CA HIS A 459 16.52 23.32 -9.35
C HIS A 459 17.37 23.09 -8.11
N LEU A 460 17.46 21.86 -7.66
CA LEU A 460 18.46 21.40 -6.71
C LEU A 460 19.77 21.17 -7.44
N THR A 461 20.83 21.86 -7.04
CA THR A 461 22.18 21.71 -7.60
C THR A 461 23.22 21.66 -6.50
N ASN A 462 24.40 21.11 -6.78
CA ASN A 462 25.50 21.10 -5.83
C ASN A 462 25.92 22.51 -5.43
N THR A 463 25.91 23.46 -6.36
CA THR A 463 26.19 24.88 -6.09
C THR A 463 25.13 25.49 -5.16
N PHE A 464 23.83 25.21 -5.39
CA PHE A 464 22.75 25.71 -4.53
C PHE A 464 22.87 25.18 -3.10
N VAL A 465 23.11 23.87 -2.94
CA VAL A 465 23.29 23.22 -1.64
C VAL A 465 24.46 23.82 -0.88
N SER A 466 25.62 23.99 -1.55
CA SER A 466 26.84 24.58 -0.97
C SER A 466 26.63 26.04 -0.57
N ALA A 467 26.05 26.86 -1.45
CA ALA A 467 25.84 28.29 -1.20
C ALA A 467 24.90 28.58 -0.03
N ASN A 468 23.98 27.67 0.27
CA ASN A 468 22.98 27.81 1.35
C ASN A 468 23.30 26.96 2.58
N ALA A 469 24.48 26.35 2.67
CA ALA A 469 24.91 25.47 3.76
C ALA A 469 23.90 24.34 4.05
N LEU A 470 23.30 23.76 2.98
CA LEU A 470 22.38 22.65 3.07
C LEU A 470 23.13 21.31 3.00
N ASP A 471 22.44 20.22 3.32
CA ASP A 471 22.93 18.86 3.16
C ASP A 471 22.18 18.15 2.03
N MET A 472 22.90 17.68 1.01
CA MET A 472 22.32 17.07 -0.20
C MET A 472 21.45 15.84 0.12
N ARG A 473 21.88 15.00 1.06
CA ARG A 473 21.10 13.82 1.50
C ARG A 473 19.76 14.24 2.07
N ASN A 474 19.77 15.26 2.92
CA ASN A 474 18.54 15.76 3.53
C ASN A 474 17.62 16.40 2.50
N GLU A 475 18.16 17.09 1.50
CA GLU A 475 17.35 17.67 0.43
C GLU A 475 16.73 16.60 -0.50
N ILE A 476 17.46 15.54 -0.84
CA ILE A 476 16.89 14.39 -1.59
C ILE A 476 15.77 13.71 -0.77
N ARG A 477 15.99 13.47 0.52
CA ARG A 477 14.99 12.88 1.43
C ARG A 477 13.78 13.78 1.63
N ARG A 478 13.99 15.10 1.69
CA ARG A 478 12.93 16.11 1.74
C ARG A 478 12.07 16.07 0.47
N GLU A 479 12.72 16.11 -0.69
CA GLU A 479 12.03 16.04 -1.97
C GLU A 479 11.18 14.77 -2.07
N ARG A 480 11.72 13.62 -1.65
CA ARG A 480 10.98 12.35 -1.57
C ARG A 480 9.78 12.44 -0.62
N THR A 481 9.96 13.02 0.56
CA THR A 481 8.87 13.15 1.53
C THR A 481 7.77 14.08 1.01
N VAL A 482 8.13 15.20 0.40
CA VAL A 482 7.16 16.18 -0.17
C VAL A 482 6.42 15.58 -1.35
N GLU A 483 7.14 14.95 -2.26
CA GLU A 483 6.57 14.37 -3.48
C GLU A 483 5.62 13.20 -3.20
N LEU A 484 6.02 12.29 -2.31
CA LEU A 484 5.30 11.05 -2.01
C LEU A 484 4.47 11.14 -0.72
N CYS A 485 4.18 12.35 -0.23
CA CYS A 485 3.43 12.51 1.01
C CYS A 485 2.03 11.88 0.90
N LEU A 486 1.62 11.18 1.96
CA LEU A 486 0.31 10.55 2.07
C LEU A 486 0.08 9.42 1.03
N GLU A 487 1.18 8.77 0.59
CA GLU A 487 1.14 7.61 -0.30
C GLU A 487 1.68 6.32 0.37
N GLY A 488 1.97 6.37 1.68
CA GLY A 488 2.38 5.20 2.48
C GLY A 488 3.89 4.91 2.45
N PHE A 489 4.72 5.88 2.11
CA PHE A 489 6.18 5.68 2.03
C PHE A 489 6.93 6.13 3.28
N ARG A 490 6.43 7.12 4.01
CA ARG A 490 7.20 7.79 5.06
C ARG A 490 7.63 6.86 6.19
N TYR A 491 6.76 5.97 6.65
CA TYR A 491 7.09 5.03 7.73
C TYR A 491 8.24 4.09 7.32
N ASP A 492 8.20 3.58 6.09
CA ASP A 492 9.27 2.75 5.54
C ASP A 492 10.58 3.56 5.41
N ASP A 493 10.49 4.79 4.96
CA ASP A 493 11.64 5.69 4.75
C ASP A 493 12.38 5.97 6.07
N ILE A 494 11.67 6.39 7.12
CA ILE A 494 12.32 6.68 8.42
C ILE A 494 12.90 5.43 9.08
N ARG A 495 12.32 4.25 8.85
CA ARG A 495 12.87 2.98 9.33
C ARG A 495 14.13 2.55 8.59
N ARG A 496 14.13 2.61 7.24
CA ARG A 496 15.30 2.25 6.43
C ARG A 496 16.46 3.22 6.62
N TRP A 497 16.17 4.51 6.80
CA TRP A 497 17.19 5.53 7.14
C TRP A 497 17.71 5.44 8.57
N LYS A 498 17.07 4.65 9.43
CA LYS A 498 17.34 4.54 10.86
C LYS A 498 17.15 5.87 11.60
N THR A 499 16.13 6.65 11.20
CA THR A 499 15.76 7.92 11.84
C THR A 499 14.46 7.84 12.63
N ALA A 500 13.74 6.69 12.58
CA ALA A 500 12.48 6.49 13.30
C ALA A 500 12.62 6.71 14.81
N GLU A 501 13.76 6.33 15.41
CA GLU A 501 14.10 6.53 16.82
C GLU A 501 14.23 8.01 17.24
N THR A 502 14.38 8.92 16.25
CA THR A 502 14.43 10.37 16.47
C THR A 502 13.13 11.05 16.07
N GLU A 503 12.49 10.59 15.00
CA GLU A 503 11.29 11.22 14.43
C GLU A 503 10.02 10.83 15.18
N LEU A 504 9.82 9.54 15.48
CA LEU A 504 8.57 9.06 16.07
C LEU A 504 8.34 9.46 17.54
N PRO A 505 9.36 9.58 18.41
CA PRO A 505 9.14 10.04 19.79
C PRO A 505 8.71 11.51 19.91
N GLN A 506 8.76 12.28 18.81
CA GLN A 506 8.32 13.69 18.84
C GLN A 506 6.80 13.79 19.01
N ASP A 507 6.35 14.83 19.73
CA ASP A 507 4.93 15.15 19.79
C ASP A 507 4.37 15.43 18.40
N VAL A 508 3.18 14.94 18.10
CA VAL A 508 2.46 15.28 16.87
C VAL A 508 1.88 16.68 17.04
N LYS A 509 2.33 17.59 16.20
CA LYS A 509 1.90 19.00 16.23
C LYS A 509 1.09 19.37 15.01
N GLY A 510 0.25 20.38 15.18
CA GLY A 510 -0.56 20.99 14.14
C GLY A 510 -0.25 22.48 13.94
N ILE A 511 -1.27 23.25 13.59
CA ILE A 511 -1.18 24.68 13.34
C ILE A 511 -0.65 25.44 14.55
N LYS A 512 -0.09 26.63 14.29
CA LYS A 512 0.28 27.56 15.35
C LYS A 512 -0.94 28.38 15.75
N ILE A 513 -1.32 28.31 17.04
CA ILE A 513 -2.48 29.00 17.59
C ILE A 513 -2.06 30.28 18.30
N THR A 514 -1.15 30.18 19.27
CA THR A 514 -0.78 31.32 20.11
C THR A 514 -0.11 32.43 19.30
N GLY A 515 -0.63 33.65 19.40
CA GLY A 515 -0.09 34.83 18.70
C GLY A 515 -0.44 34.89 17.21
N THR A 516 -1.49 34.19 16.80
CA THR A 516 -1.98 34.18 15.41
C THR A 516 -3.49 34.42 15.37
N ASP A 517 -4.05 34.66 14.18
CA ASP A 517 -5.49 34.81 13.99
C ASP A 517 -6.30 33.57 14.44
N TRP A 518 -5.68 32.38 14.47
CA TRP A 518 -6.33 31.15 14.93
C TRP A 518 -6.80 31.22 16.38
N ALA A 519 -6.08 31.97 17.24
CA ALA A 519 -6.46 32.13 18.65
C ALA A 519 -7.83 32.79 18.86
N THR A 520 -8.33 33.47 17.85
CA THR A 520 -9.65 34.16 17.91
C THR A 520 -10.81 33.34 17.35
N ARG A 521 -10.53 32.17 16.79
CA ARG A 521 -11.51 31.35 16.06
C ARG A 521 -11.90 30.07 16.81
N ASN A 522 -13.16 29.70 16.68
CA ASN A 522 -13.67 28.42 17.17
C ASN A 522 -13.07 27.25 16.34
N PRO A 523 -12.64 26.16 16.98
CA PRO A 523 -12.71 25.86 18.42
C PRO A 523 -11.52 26.38 19.24
N TYR A 524 -10.52 26.98 18.62
CA TYR A 524 -9.22 27.31 19.26
C TYR A 524 -9.30 28.46 20.26
N ASN A 525 -10.37 29.30 20.22
CA ASN A 525 -10.66 30.30 21.21
C ASN A 525 -11.34 29.75 22.48
N ASP A 526 -11.67 28.46 22.51
CA ASP A 526 -12.22 27.80 23.70
C ASP A 526 -11.09 27.59 24.74
N PRO A 527 -11.31 27.94 26.02
CA PRO A 527 -10.31 27.74 27.08
C PRO A 527 -9.78 26.30 27.20
N SER A 528 -10.53 25.29 26.77
CA SER A 528 -10.08 23.88 26.77
C SER A 528 -8.89 23.62 25.83
N TYR A 529 -8.65 24.50 24.87
CA TYR A 529 -7.48 24.42 23.98
C TYR A 529 -6.21 24.97 24.61
N ALA A 530 -6.28 25.78 25.66
CA ALA A 530 -5.10 26.33 26.33
C ALA A 530 -4.11 25.24 26.80
N GLY A 531 -4.61 24.07 27.24
CA GLY A 531 -3.78 22.91 27.62
C GLY A 531 -3.28 22.05 26.47
N LYS A 532 -3.70 22.35 25.22
CA LYS A 532 -3.37 21.59 24.01
C LYS A 532 -2.33 22.27 23.13
N VAL A 533 -1.67 23.32 23.59
CA VAL A 533 -0.61 24.01 22.87
C VAL A 533 0.73 23.84 23.57
N ASP A 534 1.81 23.80 22.78
CA ASP A 534 3.16 23.76 23.31
C ASP A 534 3.68 25.16 23.72
N ALA A 535 4.89 25.23 24.28
CA ALA A 535 5.51 26.50 24.68
C ALA A 535 5.71 27.51 23.53
N ASN A 536 5.73 27.02 22.28
CA ASN A 536 5.86 27.84 21.07
C ASN A 536 4.49 28.21 20.45
N GLY A 537 3.40 27.76 21.05
CA GLY A 537 2.03 28.05 20.63
C GLY A 537 1.48 27.13 19.53
N PHE A 538 2.11 25.99 19.26
CA PHE A 538 1.59 24.99 18.31
C PHE A 538 0.61 24.02 18.97
N LEU A 539 -0.48 23.73 18.27
CA LEU A 539 -1.44 22.69 18.67
C LEU A 539 -0.72 21.35 18.80
N ILE A 540 -1.01 20.61 19.86
CA ILE A 540 -0.51 19.26 20.08
C ILE A 540 -1.66 18.27 19.90
N ALA A 541 -1.56 17.41 18.89
CA ALA A 541 -2.53 16.36 18.61
C ALA A 541 -2.23 15.08 19.44
N GLU A 542 -0.97 14.73 19.61
CA GLU A 542 -0.54 13.58 20.42
C GLU A 542 0.77 13.88 21.15
N LYS A 543 0.86 13.48 22.41
CA LYS A 543 2.05 13.62 23.28
C LYS A 543 2.66 12.28 23.66
N SER A 544 3.90 12.35 24.12
CA SER A 544 4.55 11.25 24.84
C SER A 544 4.68 9.95 24.03
N ARG A 545 4.83 10.09 22.71
CA ARG A 545 5.15 8.96 21.84
C ARG A 545 6.50 8.36 22.21
N LYS A 546 6.67 7.09 21.94
CA LYS A 546 7.88 6.34 22.23
C LYS A 546 8.32 5.54 21.00
N PHE A 547 9.59 5.17 20.98
CA PHE A 547 10.14 4.23 20.02
C PHE A 547 11.33 3.53 20.68
N ASP A 548 11.29 2.21 20.75
CA ASP A 548 12.41 1.40 21.23
C ASP A 548 13.25 0.93 20.01
N PRO A 549 14.48 1.43 19.84
CA PRO A 549 15.31 1.04 18.70
C PRO A 549 15.71 -0.44 18.68
N ASN A 550 15.60 -1.14 19.79
CA ASN A 550 15.88 -2.58 19.85
C ASN A 550 14.68 -3.46 19.47
N LYS A 551 13.50 -2.85 19.30
CA LYS A 551 12.24 -3.55 19.11
C LYS A 551 11.46 -3.03 17.90
N ASP A 552 11.16 -1.72 17.84
CA ASP A 552 10.09 -1.14 17.03
C ASP A 552 10.45 -0.95 15.54
N TYR A 553 11.69 -1.27 15.13
CA TYR A 553 12.06 -1.27 13.71
C TYR A 553 11.36 -2.36 12.89
N LEU A 554 10.94 -3.47 13.54
CA LEU A 554 10.18 -4.55 12.92
C LEU A 554 8.96 -4.87 13.80
N GLN A 555 7.84 -5.21 13.16
CA GLN A 555 6.64 -5.61 13.90
C GLN A 555 6.74 -7.07 14.37
N PRO A 556 5.99 -7.44 15.42
CA PRO A 556 5.97 -8.82 15.91
C PRO A 556 5.29 -9.76 14.91
N LEU A 557 5.78 -10.99 14.82
CA LEU A 557 5.09 -12.07 14.13
C LEU A 557 3.76 -12.40 14.86
N PRO A 558 2.73 -12.85 14.14
CA PRO A 558 1.47 -13.27 14.75
C PRO A 558 1.69 -14.39 15.76
N THR A 559 1.14 -14.24 16.97
CA THR A 559 1.40 -15.20 18.05
C THR A 559 0.83 -16.59 17.80
N LYS A 560 -0.25 -16.71 17.02
CA LYS A 560 -0.78 -18.02 16.58
C LYS A 560 0.18 -18.79 15.69
N GLU A 561 0.91 -18.11 14.82
CA GLU A 561 1.90 -18.76 13.95
C GLU A 561 3.07 -19.28 14.79
N VAL A 562 3.58 -18.47 15.71
CA VAL A 562 4.64 -18.88 16.64
C VAL A 562 4.20 -20.08 17.48
N ALA A 563 2.98 -20.04 18.03
CA ALA A 563 2.43 -21.14 18.82
C ALA A 563 2.19 -22.41 17.97
N PHE A 564 1.77 -22.27 16.72
CA PHE A 564 1.58 -23.41 15.81
C PHE A 564 2.90 -24.15 15.54
N TYR A 565 3.98 -23.43 15.29
CA TYR A 565 5.30 -24.03 15.14
C TYR A 565 5.73 -24.76 16.42
N GLN A 566 5.59 -24.12 17.58
CA GLN A 566 5.94 -24.73 18.87
C GLN A 566 5.14 -26.00 19.17
N ALA A 567 3.83 -25.98 18.92
CA ALA A 567 2.96 -27.14 19.12
C ALA A 567 3.35 -28.32 18.19
N SER A 568 3.99 -28.04 17.08
CA SER A 568 4.48 -29.02 16.10
C SER A 568 5.95 -29.41 16.33
N GLY A 569 6.58 -28.97 17.42
CA GLY A 569 7.98 -29.29 17.76
C GLY A 569 9.03 -28.47 17.00
N HIS A 570 8.60 -27.35 16.37
CA HIS A 570 9.46 -26.46 15.59
C HIS A 570 9.54 -25.07 16.21
N THR A 571 10.49 -24.26 15.76
CA THR A 571 10.66 -22.87 16.22
C THR A 571 10.45 -21.88 15.08
N LEU A 572 9.56 -20.92 15.28
CA LEU A 572 9.45 -19.70 14.50
C LEU A 572 9.91 -18.54 15.38
N GLU A 573 11.14 -18.08 15.20
CA GLU A 573 11.73 -17.05 16.04
C GLU A 573 10.98 -15.72 15.90
N GLN A 574 10.64 -15.10 17.04
CA GLN A 574 10.05 -13.77 17.08
C GLN A 574 11.09 -12.68 16.75
N ASN A 575 10.64 -11.51 16.34
CA ASN A 575 11.52 -10.36 16.18
C ASN A 575 12.08 -9.90 17.54
N PRO A 576 13.30 -9.35 17.58
CA PRO A 576 13.92 -8.89 18.82
C PRO A 576 13.00 -7.95 19.62
N GLY A 577 12.96 -8.15 20.94
CA GLY A 577 12.15 -7.34 21.87
C GLY A 577 10.65 -7.66 21.93
N TRP A 578 10.18 -8.61 21.12
CA TRP A 578 8.77 -9.03 21.09
C TRP A 578 8.49 -10.38 21.75
#